data_e029656f936dcd6a5f425271035e55dc
#
_entry.id   e029656f936dcd6a5f425271035e55dc
#
_cell.length_a   1.000
_cell.length_b   1.000
_cell.length_c   1.000
_cell.angle_alpha   90.00
_cell.angle_beta   90.00
_cell.angle_gamma   90.00
#
_symmetry.space_group_name_H-M   'P 1'
#
loop_
_entity.id
_entity.type
_entity.pdbx_description
1 polymer ?
#
loop_
_entity_poly.entity_id
_entity_poly.type
_entity_poly.pdbx_seq_one_letter_code
_entity_poly.pdbx_strand_id
1 'polypeptide(L)'
;LGYPGLKHISDHLSATMLPLPVNYRCAENILGHAVKLINHNQERAHKEIESARKVTGEVTVLRLSDRWSEADEIAARIQSTRLSEQWAVLARTNRILDHVEIAFTDIGLPYYRVGGKSVWDKTVGSTYLGLLRTVCDRSWTGVSNALFFAGMDSAVVNKLSDIQGPTCHDRLDQIVTKLDQLGGTESDISLISNLRLGLRAWEDQELKGRSSLVAHAVAAWLADRMTEEQASLLHRLEGILCKLNGRLVKRLMHTSSRTAKPGDGTAIMTLHAAKGLEFDNVWILGAEEGNLPHTDSSPEEERRLFYVGMTRAKSCLTISSASDEGQVSRFLKESGLINSTNDM
;
A
#
# COMPACT_ATOMS: atom_id res chain seq x y z
N LEU A 1 2.29 17.68 -19.99
CA LEU A 1 3.12 18.69 -20.65
C LEU A 1 4.49 18.69 -19.99
N GLY A 2 5.49 18.05 -20.62
CA GLY A 2 6.88 18.07 -20.19
C GLY A 2 7.58 19.38 -20.57
N TYR A 3 8.90 19.48 -20.28
CA TYR A 3 9.72 20.64 -20.64
C TYR A 3 9.64 21.01 -22.14
N PRO A 4 9.61 20.04 -23.09
CA PRO A 4 9.40 20.34 -24.51
C PRO A 4 8.11 21.10 -24.79
N GLY A 5 7.01 20.74 -24.12
CA GLY A 5 5.73 21.44 -24.27
C GLY A 5 5.76 22.89 -23.75
N LEU A 6 6.42 23.12 -22.61
CA LEU A 6 6.63 24.47 -22.07
C LEU A 6 7.50 25.31 -22.99
N LYS A 7 8.56 24.71 -23.53
CA LYS A 7 9.43 25.39 -24.51
C LYS A 7 8.66 25.75 -25.76
N HIS A 8 7.88 24.82 -26.32
CA HIS A 8 7.04 25.08 -27.50
C HIS A 8 6.05 26.26 -27.27
N ILE A 9 5.38 26.29 -26.10
CA ILE A 9 4.47 27.39 -25.74
C ILE A 9 5.25 28.71 -25.60
N SER A 10 6.40 28.68 -24.94
CA SER A 10 7.25 29.89 -24.79
C SER A 10 7.68 30.44 -26.13
N ASP A 11 8.13 29.58 -27.04
CA ASP A 11 8.56 29.98 -28.38
C ASP A 11 7.39 30.51 -29.21
N HIS A 12 6.23 29.85 -29.16
CA HIS A 12 5.02 30.26 -29.89
C HIS A 12 4.45 31.59 -29.42
N LEU A 13 4.49 31.86 -28.11
CA LEU A 13 3.98 33.11 -27.52
C LEU A 13 5.05 34.18 -27.36
N SER A 14 6.30 33.94 -27.76
CA SER A 14 7.45 34.79 -27.49
C SER A 14 7.56 35.20 -26.02
N ALA A 15 7.24 34.24 -25.12
CA ALA A 15 7.16 34.48 -23.70
C ALA A 15 8.55 34.46 -23.03
N THR A 16 8.79 35.38 -22.11
CA THR A 16 10.02 35.40 -21.32
C THR A 16 9.95 34.37 -20.19
N MET A 17 10.93 33.46 -20.16
CA MET A 17 11.06 32.49 -19.08
C MET A 17 11.79 33.11 -17.88
N LEU A 18 11.09 33.26 -16.77
CA LEU A 18 11.66 33.71 -15.51
C LEU A 18 11.94 32.51 -14.59
N PRO A 19 13.20 32.26 -14.21
CA PRO A 19 13.54 31.18 -13.29
C PRO A 19 13.15 31.53 -11.83
N LEU A 20 12.77 30.51 -11.06
CA LEU A 20 12.64 30.60 -9.60
C LEU A 20 13.83 29.87 -8.99
N PRO A 21 14.95 30.53 -8.67
CA PRO A 21 16.18 29.86 -8.26
C PRO A 21 16.22 29.52 -6.76
N VAL A 22 15.39 30.16 -5.94
CA VAL A 22 15.48 30.02 -4.48
C VAL A 22 14.45 29.00 -3.95
N ASN A 23 14.93 27.98 -3.25
CA ASN A 23 14.12 27.00 -2.52
C ASN A 23 14.04 27.38 -1.05
N TYR A 24 12.85 27.67 -0.56
CA TYR A 24 12.59 28.07 0.83
C TYR A 24 12.21 26.89 1.74
N ARG A 25 12.10 25.68 1.19
CA ARG A 25 11.58 24.49 1.89
C ARG A 25 12.68 23.62 2.49
N CYS A 26 13.55 23.12 1.65
CA CYS A 26 14.48 22.06 2.00
C CYS A 26 15.73 22.59 2.73
N ALA A 27 16.26 21.81 3.67
CA ALA A 27 17.62 21.96 4.14
C ALA A 27 18.62 21.85 2.96
N GLU A 28 19.78 22.49 3.10
CA GLU A 28 20.73 22.69 2.00
C GLU A 28 21.25 21.36 1.40
N ASN A 29 21.62 20.41 2.26
CA ASN A 29 22.12 19.10 1.81
C ASN A 29 21.02 18.24 1.15
N ILE A 30 19.79 18.27 1.64
CA ILE A 30 18.66 17.57 1.00
C ILE A 30 18.45 18.09 -0.42
N LEU A 31 18.41 19.42 -0.56
CA LEU A 31 18.30 20.05 -1.88
C LEU A 31 19.50 19.71 -2.77
N GLY A 32 20.72 19.69 -2.21
CA GLY A 32 21.95 19.36 -2.92
C GLY A 32 21.89 17.95 -3.55
N HIS A 33 21.43 16.94 -2.82
CA HIS A 33 21.23 15.58 -3.33
C HIS A 33 20.16 15.54 -4.44
N ALA A 34 19.05 16.23 -4.25
CA ALA A 34 17.99 16.31 -5.27
C ALA A 34 18.46 17.01 -6.55
N VAL A 35 19.25 18.09 -6.44
CA VAL A 35 19.83 18.79 -7.59
C VAL A 35 20.85 17.92 -8.33
N LYS A 36 21.71 17.18 -7.61
CA LYS A 36 22.62 16.21 -8.23
C LYS A 36 21.85 15.21 -9.10
N LEU A 37 20.79 14.61 -8.56
CA LEU A 37 19.95 13.65 -9.27
C LEU A 37 19.37 14.25 -10.56
N ILE A 38 18.68 15.39 -10.45
CA ILE A 38 17.98 15.97 -11.61
C ILE A 38 18.93 16.53 -12.67
N ASN A 39 20.19 16.77 -12.34
CA ASN A 39 21.22 17.19 -13.28
C ASN A 39 21.59 16.12 -14.31
N HIS A 40 21.26 14.85 -14.08
CA HIS A 40 21.41 13.77 -15.06
C HIS A 40 20.37 13.84 -16.19
N ASN A 41 19.32 14.65 -16.07
CA ASN A 41 18.35 14.85 -17.15
C ASN A 41 18.87 15.85 -18.18
N GLN A 42 18.76 15.49 -19.45
CA GLN A 42 19.16 16.35 -20.57
C GLN A 42 18.07 17.35 -20.93
N GLU A 43 16.80 16.89 -20.96
CA GLU A 43 15.65 17.74 -21.27
C GLU A 43 15.15 18.50 -20.04
N ARG A 44 15.85 19.58 -19.66
CA ARG A 44 15.44 20.43 -18.53
C ARG A 44 15.84 21.88 -18.74
N ALA A 45 15.15 22.79 -18.04
CA ALA A 45 15.64 24.16 -17.88
C ALA A 45 16.86 24.13 -16.95
N HIS A 46 18.03 24.48 -17.46
CA HIS A 46 19.23 24.63 -16.66
C HIS A 46 19.09 25.89 -15.79
N LYS A 47 19.02 25.68 -14.49
CA LYS A 47 19.02 26.74 -13.49
C LYS A 47 19.78 26.32 -12.28
N GLU A 48 20.51 27.23 -11.70
CA GLU A 48 21.06 27.04 -10.35
C GLU A 48 19.92 27.17 -9.33
N ILE A 49 19.81 26.22 -8.42
CA ILE A 49 18.80 26.21 -7.38
C ILE A 49 19.52 26.23 -6.03
N GLU A 50 19.26 27.28 -5.26
CA GLU A 50 19.85 27.45 -3.94
C GLU A 50 18.80 27.28 -2.83
N SER A 51 19.23 26.77 -1.67
CA SER A 51 18.39 26.77 -0.47
C SER A 51 18.49 28.11 0.24
N ALA A 52 17.32 28.71 0.53
CA ALA A 52 17.25 29.84 1.46
C ALA A 52 17.50 29.41 2.91
N ARG A 53 17.21 28.14 3.22
CA ARG A 53 17.45 27.54 4.53
C ARG A 53 18.91 27.05 4.60
N LYS A 54 19.80 27.88 5.11
CA LYS A 54 21.23 27.55 5.28
C LYS A 54 21.45 26.62 6.49
N VAL A 55 20.66 25.55 6.59
CA VAL A 55 20.73 24.53 7.63
C VAL A 55 21.00 23.17 7.01
N THR A 56 21.68 22.31 7.75
CA THR A 56 21.91 20.91 7.39
C THR A 56 20.76 20.07 7.93
N GLY A 57 20.09 19.32 7.05
CA GLY A 57 19.05 18.35 7.41
C GLY A 57 19.63 16.96 7.64
N GLU A 58 18.83 16.09 8.24
CA GLU A 58 19.16 14.67 8.36
C GLU A 58 18.89 13.96 7.05
N VAL A 59 19.86 13.19 6.56
CA VAL A 59 19.70 12.36 5.36
C VAL A 59 20.20 10.95 5.68
N THR A 60 19.32 9.95 5.55
CA THR A 60 19.61 8.56 5.87
C THR A 60 19.24 7.66 4.70
N VAL A 61 20.09 6.70 4.39
CA VAL A 61 19.82 5.62 3.45
C VAL A 61 19.87 4.29 4.17
N LEU A 62 18.85 3.46 3.99
CA LEU A 62 18.74 2.15 4.64
C LEU A 62 18.51 1.07 3.59
N ARG A 63 19.08 -0.11 3.85
CA ARG A 63 18.77 -1.33 3.10
C ARG A 63 18.33 -2.40 4.08
N LEU A 64 17.10 -2.88 3.93
CA LEU A 64 16.48 -3.87 4.79
C LEU A 64 16.46 -5.23 4.07
N SER A 65 16.25 -6.31 4.81
CA SER A 65 16.24 -7.67 4.27
C SER A 65 15.12 -7.89 3.25
N ASP A 66 13.96 -7.37 3.55
CA ASP A 66 12.73 -7.58 2.79
C ASP A 66 11.74 -6.41 2.98
N ARG A 67 10.68 -6.40 2.17
CA ARG A 67 9.66 -5.34 2.19
C ARG A 67 8.91 -5.23 3.51
N TRP A 68 8.70 -6.32 4.23
CA TRP A 68 8.04 -6.28 5.53
C TRP A 68 8.95 -5.67 6.60
N SER A 69 10.22 -6.07 6.62
CA SER A 69 11.24 -5.46 7.50
C SER A 69 11.37 -3.96 7.25
N GLU A 70 11.27 -3.53 5.99
CA GLU A 70 11.26 -2.10 5.62
C GLU A 70 10.05 -1.38 6.21
N ALA A 71 8.86 -1.96 6.08
CA ALA A 71 7.63 -1.37 6.62
C ALA A 71 7.62 -1.33 8.15
N ASP A 72 8.12 -2.38 8.79
CA ASP A 72 8.21 -2.47 10.26
C ASP A 72 9.23 -1.44 10.81
N GLU A 73 10.38 -1.23 10.14
CA GLU A 73 11.37 -0.19 10.51
C GLU A 73 10.79 1.22 10.38
N ILE A 74 10.05 1.50 9.29
CA ILE A 74 9.34 2.76 9.10
C ILE A 74 8.40 3.03 10.28
N ALA A 75 7.60 2.03 10.64
CA ALA A 75 6.61 2.13 11.70
C ALA A 75 7.28 2.39 13.06
N ALA A 76 8.33 1.62 13.40
CA ALA A 76 9.07 1.75 14.65
C ALA A 76 9.76 3.11 14.78
N ARG A 77 10.39 3.57 13.70
CA ARG A 77 11.14 4.84 13.72
C ARG A 77 10.19 6.04 13.84
N ILE A 78 9.08 6.06 13.11
CA ILE A 78 8.08 7.13 13.20
C ILE A 78 7.43 7.11 14.59
N GLN A 79 7.12 5.94 15.15
CA GLN A 79 6.57 5.83 16.51
C GLN A 79 7.49 6.41 17.58
N SER A 80 8.81 6.33 17.37
CA SER A 80 9.81 6.86 18.31
C SER A 80 10.01 8.37 18.22
N THR A 81 9.45 9.04 17.19
CA THR A 81 9.59 10.49 17.00
C THR A 81 8.55 11.28 17.79
N ARG A 82 8.77 12.59 17.90
CA ARG A 82 7.85 13.47 18.62
C ARG A 82 6.54 13.64 17.85
N LEU A 83 5.40 13.61 18.54
CA LEU A 83 4.06 13.79 17.98
C LEU A 83 3.86 15.12 17.22
N SER A 84 4.72 16.12 17.46
CA SER A 84 4.67 17.44 16.79
C SER A 84 5.30 17.45 15.39
N GLU A 85 6.03 16.40 15.02
CA GLU A 85 6.72 16.33 13.73
C GLU A 85 5.82 15.69 12.67
N GLN A 86 5.63 16.38 11.53
CA GLN A 86 4.85 15.87 10.44
C GLN A 86 5.67 14.90 9.58
N TRP A 87 5.22 13.66 9.50
CA TRP A 87 5.80 12.63 8.66
C TRP A 87 4.97 12.35 7.42
N ALA A 88 5.66 12.11 6.31
CA ALA A 88 5.08 11.50 5.12
C ALA A 88 5.90 10.30 4.68
N VAL A 89 5.21 9.20 4.35
CA VAL A 89 5.79 8.00 3.74
C VAL A 89 5.36 7.96 2.28
N LEU A 90 6.35 8.00 1.39
CA LEU A 90 6.15 8.10 -0.04
C LEU A 90 6.66 6.84 -0.74
N ALA A 91 5.91 6.30 -1.68
CA ALA A 91 6.34 5.23 -2.56
C ALA A 91 5.98 5.49 -4.01
N ARG A 92 6.59 4.73 -4.93
CA ARG A 92 6.24 4.82 -6.36
C ARG A 92 4.84 4.29 -6.66
N THR A 93 4.42 3.23 -5.97
CA THR A 93 3.13 2.57 -6.18
C THR A 93 2.32 2.41 -4.90
N ASN A 94 1.00 2.31 -5.05
CA ASN A 94 0.10 2.02 -3.92
C ASN A 94 0.27 0.60 -3.35
N ARG A 95 0.82 -0.35 -4.13
CA ARG A 95 1.06 -1.72 -3.68
C ARG A 95 2.09 -1.76 -2.55
N ILE A 96 3.19 -1.02 -2.70
CA ILE A 96 4.25 -0.95 -1.68
C ILE A 96 3.73 -0.27 -0.41
N LEU A 97 2.89 0.76 -0.52
CA LEU A 97 2.30 1.45 0.62
C LEU A 97 1.37 0.57 1.47
N ASP A 98 0.87 -0.54 0.92
CA ASP A 98 0.03 -1.47 1.69
C ASP A 98 0.79 -2.13 2.84
N HIS A 99 2.09 -2.43 2.66
CA HIS A 99 2.95 -2.96 3.70
C HIS A 99 3.09 -1.98 4.87
N VAL A 100 3.29 -0.69 4.55
CA VAL A 100 3.38 0.38 5.55
C VAL A 100 2.06 0.55 6.29
N GLU A 101 0.94 0.54 5.56
CA GLU A 101 -0.40 0.64 6.17
C GLU A 101 -0.64 -0.49 7.16
N ILE A 102 -0.24 -1.71 6.83
CA ILE A 102 -0.34 -2.88 7.70
C ILE A 102 0.56 -2.70 8.94
N ALA A 103 1.82 -2.32 8.77
CA ALA A 103 2.74 -2.11 9.87
C ALA A 103 2.25 -1.02 10.84
N PHE A 104 1.72 0.10 10.32
CA PHE A 104 1.14 1.16 11.14
C PHE A 104 -0.11 0.70 11.89
N THR A 105 -0.97 -0.09 11.21
CA THR A 105 -2.16 -0.65 11.84
C THR A 105 -1.80 -1.63 12.95
N ASP A 106 -0.77 -2.43 12.76
CA ASP A 106 -0.32 -3.45 13.72
C ASP A 106 0.14 -2.85 15.06
N ILE A 107 0.86 -1.72 15.01
CA ILE A 107 1.35 -1.04 16.21
C ILE A 107 0.41 0.09 16.70
N GLY A 108 -0.70 0.34 15.99
CA GLY A 108 -1.66 1.39 16.34
C GLY A 108 -1.16 2.82 16.06
N LEU A 109 -0.22 3.00 15.14
CA LEU A 109 0.28 4.32 14.73
C LEU A 109 -0.78 5.04 13.88
N PRO A 110 -1.20 6.27 14.25
CA PRO A 110 -2.17 7.02 13.46
C PRO A 110 -1.62 7.39 12.07
N TYR A 111 -2.40 7.14 11.04
CA TYR A 111 -2.05 7.50 9.66
C TYR A 111 -3.30 7.89 8.86
N TYR A 112 -3.07 8.61 7.76
CA TYR A 112 -4.08 8.83 6.74
C TYR A 112 -3.50 8.58 5.34
N ARG A 113 -4.31 8.01 4.46
CA ARG A 113 -3.90 7.68 3.09
C ARG A 113 -4.38 8.77 2.13
N VAL A 114 -3.47 9.29 1.30
CA VAL A 114 -3.79 10.26 0.25
C VAL A 114 -3.82 9.53 -1.09
N GLY A 115 -5.04 9.31 -1.58
CA GLY A 115 -5.29 8.54 -2.79
C GLY A 115 -5.14 7.03 -2.61
N GLY A 116 -5.80 6.29 -3.50
CA GLY A 116 -5.86 4.83 -3.43
C GLY A 116 -6.86 4.31 -2.39
N LYS A 117 -7.07 2.98 -2.40
CA LYS A 117 -7.91 2.27 -1.43
C LYS A 117 -7.04 1.76 -0.29
N SER A 118 -7.60 1.71 0.91
CA SER A 118 -7.00 0.99 2.04
C SER A 118 -6.76 -0.49 1.68
N VAL A 119 -5.74 -1.09 2.26
CA VAL A 119 -5.47 -2.52 2.11
C VAL A 119 -6.68 -3.39 2.52
N TRP A 120 -7.45 -2.92 3.50
CA TRP A 120 -8.68 -3.58 3.97
C TRP A 120 -9.82 -3.56 2.95
N ASP A 121 -9.82 -2.58 2.04
CA ASP A 121 -10.83 -2.40 0.98
C ASP A 121 -10.39 -2.99 -0.38
N LYS A 122 -9.14 -3.48 -0.46
CA LYS A 122 -8.62 -4.20 -1.63
C LYS A 122 -9.08 -5.65 -1.62
N THR A 123 -8.91 -6.33 -2.76
CA THR A 123 -9.45 -7.68 -2.99
C THR A 123 -9.18 -8.66 -1.85
N VAL A 124 -7.94 -8.80 -1.39
CA VAL A 124 -7.57 -9.73 -0.31
C VAL A 124 -8.26 -9.34 1.00
N GLY A 125 -8.09 -8.10 1.44
CA GLY A 125 -8.66 -7.60 2.69
C GLY A 125 -10.20 -7.63 2.69
N SER A 126 -10.82 -7.14 1.61
CA SER A 126 -12.29 -7.10 1.50
C SER A 126 -12.92 -8.50 1.43
N THR A 127 -12.28 -9.45 0.76
CA THR A 127 -12.75 -10.85 0.73
C THR A 127 -12.64 -11.49 2.11
N TYR A 128 -11.51 -11.30 2.78
CA TYR A 128 -11.29 -11.81 4.13
C TYR A 128 -12.31 -11.24 5.12
N LEU A 129 -12.44 -9.90 5.19
CA LEU A 129 -13.43 -9.24 6.05
C LEU A 129 -14.86 -9.62 5.67
N GLY A 130 -15.15 -9.82 4.39
CA GLY A 130 -16.44 -10.26 3.89
C GLY A 130 -16.85 -11.61 4.46
N LEU A 131 -15.95 -12.62 4.38
CA LEU A 131 -16.22 -13.94 4.97
C LEU A 131 -16.36 -13.88 6.49
N LEU A 132 -15.52 -13.12 7.19
CA LEU A 132 -15.63 -12.95 8.63
C LEU A 132 -16.96 -12.29 9.04
N ARG A 133 -17.46 -11.33 8.25
CA ARG A 133 -18.81 -10.74 8.45
C ARG A 133 -19.90 -11.79 8.23
N THR A 134 -19.79 -12.60 7.17
CA THR A 134 -20.72 -13.71 6.92
C THR A 134 -20.83 -14.66 8.10
N VAL A 135 -19.70 -15.00 8.76
CA VAL A 135 -19.72 -15.79 10.00
C VAL A 135 -20.54 -15.11 11.11
N CYS A 136 -20.55 -13.78 11.17
CA CYS A 136 -21.29 -13.03 12.21
C CYS A 136 -22.77 -12.86 11.89
N ASP A 137 -23.10 -12.54 10.61
CA ASP A 137 -24.43 -12.05 10.22
C ASP A 137 -25.16 -12.99 9.23
N ARG A 138 -24.48 -14.05 8.78
CA ARG A 138 -24.99 -15.02 7.80
C ARG A 138 -25.37 -14.42 6.46
N SER A 139 -24.78 -13.25 6.11
CA SER A 139 -25.04 -12.58 4.85
C SER A 139 -24.43 -13.35 3.66
N TRP A 140 -24.99 -13.15 2.46
CA TRP A 140 -24.48 -13.76 1.24
C TRP A 140 -23.25 -13.06 0.66
N THR A 141 -23.08 -11.78 0.92
CA THR A 141 -22.09 -10.93 0.25
C THR A 141 -20.67 -11.47 0.39
N GLY A 142 -20.27 -11.90 1.59
CA GLY A 142 -18.95 -12.49 1.80
C GLY A 142 -18.75 -13.82 1.09
N VAL A 143 -19.81 -14.63 0.99
CA VAL A 143 -19.78 -15.92 0.25
C VAL A 143 -19.55 -15.67 -1.25
N SER A 144 -20.33 -14.80 -1.86
CA SER A 144 -20.22 -14.44 -3.28
C SER A 144 -18.81 -13.96 -3.63
N ASN A 145 -18.25 -13.03 -2.84
CA ASN A 145 -16.91 -12.51 -3.04
C ASN A 145 -15.84 -13.60 -2.92
N ALA A 146 -15.99 -14.51 -1.94
CA ALA A 146 -15.05 -15.60 -1.73
C ALA A 146 -15.07 -16.63 -2.87
N LEU A 147 -16.25 -16.97 -3.39
CA LEU A 147 -16.38 -17.87 -4.54
C LEU A 147 -15.76 -17.27 -5.80
N PHE A 148 -16.03 -16.00 -6.06
CA PHE A 148 -15.41 -15.26 -7.18
C PHE A 148 -13.87 -15.21 -7.01
N PHE A 149 -13.40 -14.88 -5.82
CA PHE A 149 -11.96 -14.84 -5.51
C PHE A 149 -11.29 -16.21 -5.66
N ALA A 150 -12.00 -17.29 -5.32
CA ALA A 150 -11.51 -18.67 -5.48
C ALA A 150 -11.50 -19.15 -6.95
N GLY A 151 -11.82 -18.27 -7.91
CA GLY A 151 -11.72 -18.54 -9.34
C GLY A 151 -12.98 -19.14 -9.98
N MET A 152 -14.09 -19.16 -9.26
CA MET A 152 -15.38 -19.56 -9.88
C MET A 152 -15.79 -18.57 -10.96
N ASP A 153 -16.34 -19.06 -12.07
CA ASP A 153 -16.79 -18.22 -13.19
C ASP A 153 -17.83 -17.19 -12.74
N SER A 154 -17.62 -15.95 -13.18
CA SER A 154 -18.46 -14.82 -12.78
C SER A 154 -19.93 -14.97 -13.17
N ALA A 155 -20.21 -15.58 -14.32
CA ALA A 155 -21.59 -15.84 -14.77
C ALA A 155 -22.26 -16.89 -13.88
N VAL A 156 -21.51 -17.88 -13.40
CA VAL A 156 -22.00 -18.87 -12.43
C VAL A 156 -22.28 -18.19 -11.09
N VAL A 157 -21.31 -17.45 -10.53
CA VAL A 157 -21.48 -16.74 -9.24
C VAL A 157 -22.69 -15.78 -9.27
N ASN A 158 -22.89 -15.07 -10.37
CA ASN A 158 -24.06 -14.19 -10.53
C ASN A 158 -25.38 -14.99 -10.48
N LYS A 159 -25.49 -16.13 -11.19
CA LYS A 159 -26.66 -17.00 -11.11
C LYS A 159 -26.90 -17.56 -9.69
N LEU A 160 -25.81 -17.88 -8.96
CA LEU A 160 -25.91 -18.30 -7.56
C LEU A 160 -26.48 -17.17 -6.67
N SER A 161 -26.22 -15.91 -7.01
CA SER A 161 -26.73 -14.76 -6.27
C SER A 161 -28.23 -14.57 -6.42
N ASP A 162 -28.85 -15.10 -7.48
CA ASP A 162 -30.31 -15.07 -7.69
C ASP A 162 -31.06 -16.09 -6.83
N ILE A 163 -30.37 -17.11 -6.29
CA ILE A 163 -30.97 -18.09 -5.40
C ILE A 163 -31.27 -17.43 -4.06
N GLN A 164 -32.56 -17.42 -3.69
CA GLN A 164 -33.02 -16.79 -2.45
C GLN A 164 -32.99 -17.76 -1.26
N GLY A 165 -32.72 -17.25 -0.08
CA GLY A 165 -32.76 -17.98 1.17
C GLY A 165 -32.58 -17.05 2.37
N PRO A 166 -33.13 -17.38 3.54
CA PRO A 166 -33.05 -16.54 4.74
C PRO A 166 -31.62 -16.31 5.22
N THR A 167 -30.76 -17.31 5.04
CA THR A 167 -29.35 -17.26 5.44
C THR A 167 -28.45 -17.75 4.29
N CYS A 168 -27.15 -17.51 4.40
CA CYS A 168 -26.17 -18.06 3.47
C CYS A 168 -26.15 -19.59 3.48
N HIS A 169 -26.47 -20.24 4.61
CA HIS A 169 -26.55 -21.70 4.70
C HIS A 169 -27.70 -22.27 3.88
N ASP A 170 -28.92 -21.68 4.01
CA ASP A 170 -30.08 -22.12 3.25
C ASP A 170 -29.84 -22.00 1.74
N ARG A 171 -29.15 -20.93 1.34
CA ARG A 171 -28.75 -20.71 -0.07
C ARG A 171 -27.73 -21.74 -0.52
N LEU A 172 -26.67 -21.99 0.25
CA LEU A 172 -25.64 -22.98 -0.08
C LEU A 172 -26.19 -24.40 -0.14
N ASP A 173 -27.14 -24.77 0.72
CA ASP A 173 -27.80 -26.09 0.69
C ASP A 173 -28.61 -26.26 -0.62
N GLN A 174 -29.31 -25.23 -1.07
CA GLN A 174 -30.02 -25.25 -2.36
C GLN A 174 -29.04 -25.27 -3.56
N ILE A 175 -27.94 -24.53 -3.48
CA ILE A 175 -26.94 -24.43 -4.55
C ILE A 175 -26.29 -25.77 -4.81
N VAL A 176 -25.85 -26.48 -3.77
CA VAL A 176 -25.20 -27.80 -3.92
C VAL A 176 -26.07 -28.77 -4.71
N THR A 177 -27.41 -28.70 -4.58
CA THR A 177 -28.34 -29.58 -5.29
C THR A 177 -28.64 -29.16 -6.74
N LYS A 178 -28.35 -27.90 -7.10
CA LYS A 178 -28.73 -27.33 -8.41
C LYS A 178 -27.53 -26.90 -9.26
N LEU A 179 -26.31 -27.04 -8.77
CA LEU A 179 -25.11 -26.42 -9.36
C LEU A 179 -24.83 -26.92 -10.76
N ASP A 180 -25.05 -28.21 -11.06
CA ASP A 180 -24.92 -28.79 -12.40
C ASP A 180 -25.85 -28.09 -13.38
N GLN A 181 -27.11 -27.80 -12.98
CA GLN A 181 -28.10 -27.10 -13.80
C GLN A 181 -27.74 -25.63 -14.07
N LEU A 182 -26.89 -25.04 -13.20
CA LEU A 182 -26.42 -23.65 -13.29
C LEU A 182 -25.16 -23.53 -14.14
N GLY A 183 -24.56 -24.66 -14.57
CA GLY A 183 -23.33 -24.68 -15.34
C GLY A 183 -22.05 -24.74 -14.49
N GLY A 184 -22.16 -25.14 -13.24
CA GLY A 184 -21.00 -25.37 -12.36
C GLY A 184 -20.28 -26.68 -12.70
N THR A 185 -19.00 -26.71 -12.39
CA THR A 185 -18.10 -27.88 -12.56
C THR A 185 -18.05 -28.72 -11.29
N GLU A 186 -17.47 -29.93 -11.37
CA GLU A 186 -17.19 -30.77 -10.18
C GLU A 186 -16.27 -30.04 -9.18
N SER A 187 -15.33 -29.23 -9.67
CA SER A 187 -14.48 -28.38 -8.84
C SER A 187 -15.30 -27.34 -8.07
N ASP A 188 -16.30 -26.74 -8.73
CA ASP A 188 -17.20 -25.76 -8.10
C ASP A 188 -18.07 -26.40 -7.01
N ILE A 189 -18.56 -27.63 -7.25
CA ILE A 189 -19.32 -28.41 -6.25
C ILE A 189 -18.45 -28.67 -5.02
N SER A 190 -17.20 -29.08 -5.24
CA SER A 190 -16.24 -29.33 -4.17
C SER A 190 -15.93 -28.06 -3.38
N LEU A 191 -15.68 -26.95 -4.08
CA LEU A 191 -15.42 -25.64 -3.49
C LEU A 191 -16.57 -25.17 -2.60
N ILE A 192 -17.80 -25.19 -3.12
CA ILE A 192 -18.99 -24.76 -2.40
C ILE A 192 -19.27 -25.67 -1.19
N SER A 193 -19.13 -26.98 -1.38
CA SER A 193 -19.31 -27.94 -0.27
C SER A 193 -18.31 -27.73 0.85
N ASN A 194 -17.04 -27.45 0.50
CA ASN A 194 -15.98 -27.14 1.46
C ASN A 194 -16.27 -25.82 2.19
N LEU A 195 -16.65 -24.76 1.47
CA LEU A 195 -17.01 -23.47 2.08
C LEU A 195 -18.21 -23.59 3.02
N ARG A 196 -19.24 -24.36 2.62
CA ARG A 196 -20.43 -24.61 3.43
C ARG A 196 -20.10 -25.30 4.77
N LEU A 197 -19.23 -26.30 4.75
CA LEU A 197 -18.76 -26.98 5.95
C LEU A 197 -17.93 -26.04 6.82
N GLY A 198 -17.04 -25.27 6.19
CA GLY A 198 -16.22 -24.26 6.87
C GLY A 198 -17.07 -23.24 7.61
N LEU A 199 -18.05 -22.63 6.93
CA LEU A 199 -18.94 -21.61 7.53
C LEU A 199 -19.66 -22.13 8.77
N ARG A 200 -20.21 -23.35 8.74
CA ARG A 200 -20.88 -23.98 9.90
C ARG A 200 -19.91 -24.19 11.07
N ALA A 201 -18.71 -24.66 10.77
CA ALA A 201 -17.68 -24.86 11.78
C ALA A 201 -17.20 -23.54 12.39
N TRP A 202 -16.99 -22.50 11.57
CA TRP A 202 -16.54 -21.18 12.00
C TRP A 202 -17.59 -20.48 12.87
N GLU A 203 -18.87 -20.55 12.50
CA GLU A 203 -19.97 -20.05 13.34
C GLU A 203 -20.04 -20.73 14.71
N ASP A 204 -19.90 -22.06 14.75
CA ASP A 204 -19.87 -22.80 16.03
C ASP A 204 -18.70 -22.33 16.92
N GLN A 205 -17.51 -22.11 16.35
CA GLN A 205 -16.37 -21.59 17.10
C GLN A 205 -16.58 -20.14 17.55
N GLU A 206 -17.18 -19.28 16.71
CA GLU A 206 -17.52 -17.89 17.10
C GLU A 206 -18.55 -17.86 18.24
N LEU A 207 -19.57 -18.73 18.21
CA LEU A 207 -20.53 -18.88 19.31
C LEU A 207 -19.84 -19.25 20.63
N LYS A 208 -18.78 -20.07 20.58
CA LYS A 208 -17.93 -20.43 21.73
C LYS A 208 -16.95 -19.33 22.13
N GLY A 209 -16.96 -18.18 21.47
CA GLY A 209 -16.08 -17.03 21.77
C GLY A 209 -14.65 -17.20 21.26
N ARG A 210 -14.39 -18.10 20.34
CA ARG A 210 -13.06 -18.41 19.81
C ARG A 210 -12.74 -17.61 18.55
N SER A 211 -12.93 -16.29 18.60
CA SER A 211 -12.83 -15.39 17.44
C SER A 211 -11.46 -15.42 16.74
N SER A 212 -10.36 -15.59 17.49
CA SER A 212 -9.03 -15.72 16.86
C SER A 212 -8.88 -17.03 16.07
N LEU A 213 -9.48 -18.13 16.56
CA LEU A 213 -9.49 -19.40 15.83
C LEU A 213 -10.30 -19.28 14.54
N VAL A 214 -11.42 -18.55 14.56
CA VAL A 214 -12.24 -18.29 13.38
C VAL A 214 -11.46 -17.43 12.37
N ALA A 215 -10.83 -16.36 12.83
CA ALA A 215 -10.01 -15.51 11.98
C ALA A 215 -8.90 -16.31 11.27
N HIS A 216 -8.21 -17.17 12.02
CA HIS A 216 -7.19 -18.06 11.48
C HIS A 216 -7.75 -19.07 10.46
N ALA A 217 -8.85 -19.75 10.79
CA ALA A 217 -9.43 -20.77 9.91
C ALA A 217 -9.95 -20.19 8.58
N VAL A 218 -10.56 -19.00 8.62
CA VAL A 218 -10.98 -18.28 7.41
C VAL A 218 -9.77 -17.84 6.59
N ALA A 219 -8.71 -17.32 7.23
CA ALA A 219 -7.47 -16.95 6.55
C ALA A 219 -6.82 -18.17 5.88
N ALA A 220 -6.69 -19.29 6.58
CA ALA A 220 -6.15 -20.52 6.03
C ALA A 220 -6.95 -21.01 4.80
N TRP A 221 -8.29 -21.00 4.89
CA TRP A 221 -9.14 -21.38 3.77
C TRP A 221 -8.93 -20.50 2.54
N LEU A 222 -8.72 -19.19 2.70
CA LEU A 222 -8.43 -18.26 1.61
C LEU A 222 -7.00 -18.44 1.09
N ALA A 223 -6.01 -18.61 1.97
CA ALA A 223 -4.59 -18.70 1.63
C ALA A 223 -4.30 -19.87 0.66
N ASP A 224 -4.99 -21.01 0.83
CA ASP A 224 -4.90 -22.17 -0.08
C ASP A 224 -5.22 -21.83 -1.55
N ARG A 225 -5.79 -20.66 -1.81
CA ARG A 225 -6.29 -20.19 -3.12
C ARG A 225 -5.62 -18.91 -3.57
N MET A 226 -4.54 -18.53 -2.93
CA MET A 226 -3.81 -17.28 -3.14
C MET A 226 -2.41 -17.51 -3.69
N THR A 227 -1.84 -16.47 -4.30
CA THR A 227 -0.40 -16.42 -4.53
C THR A 227 0.33 -16.24 -3.20
N GLU A 228 1.62 -16.58 -3.15
CA GLU A 228 2.44 -16.45 -1.95
C GLU A 228 2.43 -15.00 -1.40
N GLU A 229 2.52 -14.00 -2.29
CA GLU A 229 2.44 -12.58 -1.92
C GLU A 229 1.08 -12.23 -1.27
N GLN A 230 -0.01 -12.70 -1.86
CA GLN A 230 -1.36 -12.47 -1.31
C GLN A 230 -1.56 -13.17 0.04
N ALA A 231 -1.05 -14.39 0.18
CA ALA A 231 -1.13 -15.15 1.43
C ALA A 231 -0.31 -14.49 2.54
N SER A 232 0.90 -14.00 2.23
CA SER A 232 1.74 -13.24 3.16
C SER A 232 1.02 -11.99 3.69
N LEU A 233 0.40 -11.21 2.78
CA LEU A 233 -0.41 -10.04 3.14
C LEU A 233 -1.61 -10.45 4.01
N LEU A 234 -2.33 -11.52 3.65
CA LEU A 234 -3.47 -12.03 4.43
C LEU A 234 -3.07 -12.43 5.84
N HIS A 235 -1.94 -13.14 6.02
CA HIS A 235 -1.45 -13.53 7.34
C HIS A 235 -1.11 -12.34 8.24
N ARG A 236 -0.59 -11.25 7.68
CA ARG A 236 -0.39 -10.01 8.43
C ARG A 236 -1.72 -9.39 8.87
N LEU A 237 -2.73 -9.32 7.98
CA LEU A 237 -4.07 -8.84 8.33
C LEU A 237 -4.74 -9.72 9.40
N GLU A 238 -4.61 -11.04 9.31
CA GLU A 238 -5.05 -12.00 10.32
C GLU A 238 -4.40 -11.72 11.67
N GLY A 239 -3.06 -11.58 11.69
CA GLY A 239 -2.30 -11.28 12.91
C GLY A 239 -2.82 -10.06 13.64
N ILE A 240 -3.14 -8.97 12.91
CA ILE A 240 -3.76 -7.76 13.48
C ILE A 240 -5.10 -8.08 14.13
N LEU A 241 -5.98 -8.83 13.45
CA LEU A 241 -7.29 -9.18 13.98
C LEU A 241 -7.17 -10.10 15.21
N CYS A 242 -6.20 -11.01 15.22
CA CYS A 242 -5.97 -11.92 16.35
C CYS A 242 -5.47 -11.21 17.61
N LYS A 243 -4.72 -10.12 17.48
CA LYS A 243 -4.26 -9.27 18.61
C LYS A 243 -5.40 -8.48 19.26
N LEU A 244 -6.52 -8.26 18.56
CA LEU A 244 -7.66 -7.52 19.09
C LEU A 244 -8.45 -8.37 20.07
N ASN A 245 -8.92 -7.74 21.16
CA ASN A 245 -9.76 -8.39 22.15
C ASN A 245 -11.24 -8.35 21.79
N GLY A 246 -11.97 -9.39 22.22
CA GLY A 246 -13.43 -9.45 22.09
C GLY A 246 -13.92 -10.31 20.93
N ARG A 247 -15.23 -10.29 20.75
CA ARG A 247 -15.94 -11.00 19.68
C ARG A 247 -15.56 -10.47 18.29
N LEU A 248 -15.71 -11.30 17.28
CA LEU A 248 -15.35 -11.01 15.91
C LEU A 248 -15.98 -9.69 15.39
N VAL A 249 -17.27 -9.46 15.69
CA VAL A 249 -17.96 -8.20 15.33
C VAL A 249 -17.22 -6.97 15.85
N LYS A 250 -16.76 -6.99 17.12
CA LYS A 250 -16.02 -5.89 17.72
C LYS A 250 -14.67 -5.68 17.02
N ARG A 251 -13.97 -6.77 16.68
CA ARG A 251 -12.69 -6.70 15.96
C ARG A 251 -12.85 -6.09 14.57
N LEU A 252 -13.92 -6.50 13.85
CA LEU A 252 -14.23 -5.98 12.52
C LEU A 252 -14.58 -4.47 12.52
N MET A 253 -15.24 -3.97 13.58
CA MET A 253 -15.47 -2.54 13.74
C MET A 253 -14.17 -1.75 13.89
N HIS A 254 -13.17 -2.31 14.56
CA HIS A 254 -11.86 -1.67 14.71
C HIS A 254 -11.09 -1.51 13.40
N THR A 255 -11.27 -2.38 12.41
CA THR A 255 -10.61 -2.24 11.11
C THR A 255 -11.16 -1.10 10.25
N SER A 256 -12.42 -0.73 10.46
CA SER A 256 -13.10 0.34 9.70
C SER A 256 -12.82 1.76 10.22
N SER A 257 -12.27 1.91 11.43
CA SER A 257 -12.18 3.21 12.13
C SER A 257 -10.75 3.76 12.29
N ARG A 258 -9.74 3.17 11.63
CA ARG A 258 -8.32 3.43 11.94
C ARG A 258 -7.62 4.50 11.12
N THR A 259 -8.23 5.02 10.05
CA THR A 259 -7.64 6.13 9.30
C THR A 259 -7.88 7.44 10.06
N ALA A 260 -6.79 8.10 10.43
CA ALA A 260 -6.84 9.46 10.98
C ALA A 260 -7.40 10.45 9.96
N LYS A 261 -7.90 11.58 10.43
CA LYS A 261 -8.24 12.69 9.53
C LYS A 261 -6.95 13.26 8.91
N PRO A 262 -7.01 13.81 7.69
CA PRO A 262 -5.87 14.52 7.12
C PRO A 262 -5.31 15.53 8.11
N GLY A 263 -4.02 15.43 8.43
CA GLY A 263 -3.32 16.24 9.42
C GLY A 263 -3.17 15.61 10.81
N ASP A 264 -3.91 14.57 11.13
CA ASP A 264 -3.87 13.86 12.42
C ASP A 264 -3.12 12.52 12.29
N GLY A 265 -1.83 12.54 12.02
CA GLY A 265 -1.01 11.33 11.88
C GLY A 265 -0.08 11.38 10.68
N THR A 266 0.55 10.24 10.39
CA THR A 266 1.48 10.12 9.27
C THR A 266 0.74 10.03 7.93
N ALA A 267 1.17 10.85 6.97
CA ALA A 267 0.65 10.79 5.61
C ALA A 267 1.26 9.60 4.85
N ILE A 268 0.42 8.76 4.23
CA ILE A 268 0.87 7.67 3.34
C ILE A 268 0.37 7.97 1.93
N MET A 269 1.29 8.11 0.96
CA MET A 269 0.90 8.47 -0.40
C MET A 269 1.93 8.08 -1.45
N THR A 270 1.53 8.10 -2.71
CA THR A 270 2.48 7.95 -3.81
C THR A 270 3.29 9.23 -4.02
N LEU A 271 4.49 9.10 -4.63
CA LEU A 271 5.32 10.23 -5.05
C LEU A 271 4.55 11.23 -5.93
N HIS A 272 3.62 10.74 -6.76
CA HIS A 272 2.76 11.58 -7.59
C HIS A 272 1.78 12.42 -6.76
N ALA A 273 1.17 11.81 -5.74
CA ALA A 273 0.23 12.50 -4.87
C ALA A 273 0.89 13.53 -3.96
N ALA A 274 2.19 13.39 -3.72
CA ALA A 274 2.96 14.33 -2.90
C ALA A 274 3.25 15.68 -3.57
N LYS A 275 2.93 15.82 -4.89
CA LYS A 275 3.15 17.07 -5.61
C LYS A 275 2.33 18.21 -5.00
N GLY A 276 3.01 19.31 -4.65
CA GLY A 276 2.39 20.48 -4.02
C GLY A 276 2.36 20.44 -2.49
N LEU A 277 2.62 19.29 -1.88
CA LEU A 277 2.68 19.15 -0.42
C LEU A 277 4.10 19.36 0.11
N GLU A 278 4.24 19.46 1.44
CA GLU A 278 5.51 19.54 2.14
C GLU A 278 5.37 19.03 3.58
N PHE A 279 6.42 18.40 4.10
CA PHE A 279 6.45 17.76 5.41
C PHE A 279 7.77 18.04 6.11
N ASP A 280 7.79 17.99 7.43
CA ASP A 280 9.04 18.17 8.18
C ASP A 280 9.98 17.00 7.87
N ASN A 281 9.45 15.79 7.86
CA ASN A 281 10.17 14.55 7.64
C ASN A 281 9.52 13.75 6.51
N VAL A 282 10.33 13.20 5.61
CA VAL A 282 9.87 12.35 4.50
C VAL A 282 10.64 11.05 4.50
N TRP A 283 9.92 9.95 4.35
CA TRP A 283 10.48 8.64 4.06
C TRP A 283 10.07 8.20 2.66
N ILE A 284 11.03 7.92 1.80
CA ILE A 284 10.79 7.34 0.48
C ILE A 284 11.22 5.87 0.53
N LEU A 285 10.25 4.96 0.41
CA LEU A 285 10.54 3.53 0.42
C LEU A 285 10.47 2.93 -0.98
N GLY A 286 11.11 1.78 -1.13
CA GLY A 286 11.08 1.05 -2.38
C GLY A 286 12.05 1.63 -3.41
N ALA A 287 13.24 2.06 -2.99
CA ALA A 287 14.27 2.60 -3.87
C ALA A 287 15.12 1.47 -4.51
N GLU A 288 14.46 0.57 -5.27
CA GLU A 288 15.08 -0.49 -6.05
C GLU A 288 14.89 -0.30 -7.55
N GLU A 289 15.82 -0.85 -8.35
CA GLU A 289 15.67 -0.98 -9.80
C GLU A 289 14.39 -1.77 -10.14
N GLY A 290 13.65 -1.27 -11.14
CA GLY A 290 12.38 -1.86 -11.54
C GLY A 290 11.15 -1.25 -10.81
N ASN A 291 11.36 -0.67 -9.62
CA ASN A 291 10.33 0.05 -8.88
C ASN A 291 10.54 1.57 -8.90
N LEU A 292 11.74 2.04 -8.56
CA LEU A 292 12.12 3.45 -8.65
C LEU A 292 13.58 3.55 -9.11
N PRO A 293 13.86 3.64 -10.43
CA PRO A 293 12.93 3.91 -11.54
C PRO A 293 12.01 2.74 -11.90
N HIS A 294 10.75 3.07 -12.21
CA HIS A 294 9.78 2.10 -12.72
C HIS A 294 10.04 1.78 -14.19
N THR A 295 9.84 0.51 -14.56
CA THR A 295 10.14 0.03 -15.91
C THR A 295 9.27 0.64 -17.02
N ASP A 296 8.03 1.02 -16.68
CA ASP A 296 7.05 1.53 -17.65
C ASP A 296 7.21 3.04 -17.94
N SER A 297 8.18 3.71 -17.32
CA SER A 297 8.40 5.14 -17.46
C SER A 297 9.81 5.46 -17.95
N SER A 298 10.00 6.61 -18.58
CA SER A 298 11.34 7.03 -18.97
C SER A 298 12.20 7.34 -17.72
N PRO A 299 13.51 7.02 -17.73
CA PRO A 299 14.39 7.36 -16.62
C PRO A 299 14.38 8.84 -16.22
N GLU A 300 14.19 9.74 -17.19
CA GLU A 300 14.11 11.16 -16.92
C GLU A 300 12.84 11.58 -16.17
N GLU A 301 11.69 10.96 -16.48
CA GLU A 301 10.45 11.21 -15.76
C GLU A 301 10.52 10.66 -14.33
N GLU A 302 11.10 9.47 -14.17
CA GLU A 302 11.32 8.87 -12.85
C GLU A 302 12.29 9.71 -11.99
N ARG A 303 13.36 10.29 -12.59
CA ARG A 303 14.22 11.24 -11.86
C ARG A 303 13.46 12.50 -11.43
N ARG A 304 12.58 13.02 -12.30
CA ARG A 304 11.72 14.17 -11.92
C ARG A 304 10.81 13.81 -10.76
N LEU A 305 10.25 12.60 -10.79
CA LEU A 305 9.37 12.12 -9.74
C LEU A 305 10.12 11.93 -8.41
N PHE A 306 11.31 11.32 -8.45
CA PHE A 306 12.13 11.15 -7.26
C PHE A 306 12.61 12.49 -6.70
N TYR A 307 13.03 13.43 -7.58
CA TYR A 307 13.35 14.81 -7.21
C TYR A 307 12.17 15.49 -6.48
N VAL A 308 10.95 15.31 -7.01
CA VAL A 308 9.74 15.81 -6.35
C VAL A 308 9.61 15.21 -4.95
N GLY A 309 9.75 13.91 -4.79
CA GLY A 309 9.68 13.23 -3.48
C GLY A 309 10.73 13.76 -2.51
N MET A 310 11.99 13.80 -2.90
CA MET A 310 13.09 14.31 -2.06
C MET A 310 12.83 15.74 -1.60
N THR A 311 12.35 16.60 -2.52
CA THR A 311 12.07 18.02 -2.22
C THR A 311 10.76 18.25 -1.46
N ARG A 312 10.07 17.22 -1.00
CA ARG A 312 8.95 17.34 -0.04
C ARG A 312 9.44 17.48 1.39
N ALA A 313 10.67 17.01 1.67
CA ALA A 313 11.29 17.06 2.99
C ALA A 313 11.80 18.47 3.32
N LYS A 314 11.46 18.97 4.51
CA LYS A 314 12.03 20.21 5.05
C LYS A 314 13.34 19.97 5.78
N SER A 315 13.37 18.94 6.65
CA SER A 315 14.45 18.76 7.63
C SER A 315 15.03 17.35 7.67
N CYS A 316 14.22 16.31 7.44
CA CYS A 316 14.67 14.92 7.44
C CYS A 316 14.21 14.20 6.18
N LEU A 317 15.14 13.52 5.50
CA LEU A 317 14.89 12.64 4.35
C LEU A 317 15.48 11.27 4.64
N THR A 318 14.62 10.25 4.74
CA THR A 318 15.06 8.85 4.79
C THR A 318 14.66 8.17 3.47
N ILE A 319 15.56 7.39 2.91
CA ILE A 319 15.31 6.60 1.70
C ILE A 319 15.66 5.16 2.01
N SER A 320 14.79 4.22 1.66
CA SER A 320 15.01 2.81 1.95
C SER A 320 14.76 1.91 0.75
N SER A 321 15.38 0.74 0.80
CA SER A 321 15.25 -0.34 -0.17
C SER A 321 15.18 -1.70 0.52
N ALA A 322 14.52 -2.67 -0.11
CA ALA A 322 14.44 -4.06 0.32
C ALA A 322 15.33 -4.95 -0.53
N SER A 323 16.14 -5.82 0.10
CA SER A 323 17.15 -6.62 -0.59
C SER A 323 16.56 -7.75 -1.43
N ASP A 324 15.39 -8.28 -1.05
CA ASP A 324 14.65 -9.31 -1.76
C ASP A 324 13.95 -8.80 -3.03
N GLU A 325 13.74 -7.49 -3.13
CA GLU A 325 13.06 -6.83 -4.27
C GLU A 325 14.04 -6.46 -5.42
N GLY A 326 15.33 -6.59 -5.22
CA GLY A 326 16.31 -6.34 -6.27
C GLY A 326 17.50 -5.47 -5.88
N GLN A 327 18.15 -4.95 -6.91
CA GLN A 327 19.29 -4.05 -6.72
C GLN A 327 18.84 -2.66 -6.27
N VAL A 328 19.68 -2.01 -5.49
CA VAL A 328 19.48 -0.62 -5.08
C VAL A 328 19.36 0.29 -6.30
N SER A 329 18.42 1.20 -6.26
CA SER A 329 18.16 2.18 -7.32
C SER A 329 19.41 2.96 -7.72
N ARG A 330 19.67 3.04 -9.04
CA ARG A 330 20.72 3.90 -9.61
C ARG A 330 20.58 5.37 -9.17
N PHE A 331 19.38 5.79 -8.85
CA PHE A 331 19.09 7.18 -8.43
C PHE A 331 19.79 7.54 -7.11
N LEU A 332 20.08 6.55 -6.24
CA LEU A 332 20.86 6.81 -5.02
C LEU A 332 22.31 7.12 -5.35
N LYS A 333 22.89 6.48 -6.37
CA LYS A 333 24.25 6.80 -6.88
C LYS A 333 24.25 8.18 -7.57
N GLU A 334 23.30 8.43 -8.44
CA GLU A 334 23.16 9.68 -9.21
C GLU A 334 22.96 10.91 -8.29
N SER A 335 22.26 10.73 -7.18
CA SER A 335 22.07 11.77 -6.17
C SER A 335 23.28 11.93 -5.23
N GLY A 336 24.27 11.07 -5.31
CA GLY A 336 25.43 11.06 -4.41
C GLY A 336 25.07 10.67 -2.97
N LEU A 337 24.00 9.90 -2.78
CA LEU A 337 23.60 9.38 -1.46
C LEU A 337 24.38 8.10 -1.10
N ILE A 338 24.83 7.33 -2.10
CA ILE A 338 25.71 6.18 -1.95
C ILE A 338 26.90 6.31 -2.88
N ASN A 339 28.04 5.74 -2.49
CA ASN A 339 29.26 5.73 -3.31
C ASN A 339 29.23 4.56 -4.30
N SER A 340 29.93 4.71 -5.44
CA SER A 340 30.01 3.72 -6.52
C SER A 340 30.71 2.42 -6.10
N THR A 341 31.33 2.37 -4.93
CA THR A 341 32.17 1.25 -4.43
C THR A 341 31.51 0.44 -3.31
N ASN A 342 30.35 0.84 -2.79
CA ASN A 342 29.66 0.08 -1.76
C ASN A 342 28.37 -0.52 -2.34
N ASP A 343 28.46 -1.77 -2.81
CA ASP A 343 27.32 -2.68 -2.77
C ASP A 343 27.04 -2.97 -1.28
N MET A 344 26.06 -2.25 -0.68
CA MET A 344 25.55 -2.58 0.64
C MET A 344 24.66 -3.81 0.58
#